data_4b445095dcb0235f23d175026e80bcdf
#
_entry.id   4b445095dcb0235f23d175026e80bcdf
#
_cell.length_a   1.000
_cell.length_b   1.000
_cell.length_c   1.000
_cell.angle_alpha   90.00
_cell.angle_beta   90.00
_cell.angle_gamma   90.00
#
_symmetry.space_group_name_H-M   'P 1'
#
loop_
_entity.id
_entity.type
_entity.pdbx_description
1 polymer ?
#
loop_
_entity_poly.entity_id
_entity_poly.type
_entity_poly.pdbx_seq_one_letter_code
_entity_poly.pdbx_strand_id
1 'polypeptide(L)'
;THFMVFYFMDRTDVEKAVKACDEARPVFCLIRIDNVPEVTADLTDVERSALLSDVTEKVLSSFNAKEGFIKQYSTNDFVACISHKALAEMMESNFEILDAVRAIHTVNRIPVTLSIGIVQSSDSFMKQFEEAQVSLDLALGDTEDAGKK
;
A
#
# COMPACT_ATOMS: atom_id res chain seq x y z
N THR A 1 -4.28 38.93 -12.18
CA THR A 1 -3.88 39.07 -13.57
C THR A 1 -3.68 37.72 -14.21
N HIS A 2 -4.66 37.33 -15.00
CA HIS A 2 -4.58 36.07 -15.74
C HIS A 2 -4.01 36.36 -17.12
N PHE A 3 -2.82 35.84 -17.37
CA PHE A 3 -2.25 35.89 -18.71
C PHE A 3 -2.61 34.58 -19.41
N MET A 4 -3.39 34.67 -20.49
CA MET A 4 -3.53 33.55 -21.39
C MET A 4 -2.35 33.59 -22.36
N VAL A 5 -1.43 32.67 -22.21
CA VAL A 5 -0.35 32.47 -23.16
C VAL A 5 -0.73 31.31 -24.05
N PHE A 6 -0.91 31.59 -25.33
CA PHE A 6 -1.18 30.56 -26.33
C PHE A 6 0.12 29.98 -26.83
N TYR A 7 0.35 28.73 -26.52
CA TYR A 7 1.44 27.96 -27.12
C TYR A 7 0.88 27.12 -28.26
N PHE A 8 1.51 27.19 -29.39
CA PHE A 8 1.28 26.22 -30.45
C PHE A 8 1.98 24.93 -30.06
N MET A 9 1.33 24.16 -29.21
CA MET A 9 1.82 22.84 -28.86
C MET A 9 1.32 21.83 -29.88
N ASP A 10 2.20 20.95 -30.32
CA ASP A 10 1.81 19.80 -31.07
C ASP A 10 0.87 18.94 -30.20
N ARG A 11 -0.15 18.36 -30.82
CA ARG A 11 -1.11 17.49 -30.15
C ARG A 11 -0.42 16.34 -29.38
N THR A 12 0.69 15.82 -29.91
CA THR A 12 1.52 14.81 -29.27
C THR A 12 2.11 15.29 -27.94
N ASP A 13 2.53 16.55 -27.85
CA ASP A 13 3.09 17.13 -26.62
C ASP A 13 1.99 17.31 -25.55
N VAL A 14 0.79 17.70 -25.94
CA VAL A 14 -0.36 17.78 -25.03
C VAL A 14 -0.74 16.39 -24.51
N GLU A 15 -0.80 15.38 -25.36
CA GLU A 15 -1.10 14.00 -24.96
C GLU A 15 -0.05 13.45 -24.00
N LYS A 16 1.24 13.71 -24.24
CA LYS A 16 2.33 13.33 -23.34
C LYS A 16 2.23 14.05 -21.99
N ALA A 17 1.89 15.33 -21.96
CA ALA A 17 1.73 16.10 -20.74
C ALA A 17 0.55 15.59 -19.91
N VAL A 18 -0.59 15.29 -20.53
CA VAL A 18 -1.77 14.72 -19.87
C VAL A 18 -1.45 13.35 -19.28
N LYS A 19 -0.76 12.49 -20.03
CA LYS A 19 -0.34 11.18 -19.57
C LYS A 19 0.61 11.27 -18.39
N ALA A 20 1.60 12.20 -18.44
CA ALA A 20 2.53 12.42 -17.34
C ALA A 20 1.80 12.90 -16.07
N CYS A 21 0.80 13.78 -16.18
CA CYS A 21 -0.03 14.20 -15.06
C CYS A 21 -0.84 13.04 -14.46
N ASP A 22 -1.44 12.20 -15.29
CA ASP A 22 -2.17 11.02 -14.84
C ASP A 22 -1.27 10.02 -14.13
N GLU A 23 -0.09 9.76 -14.67
CA GLU A 23 0.89 8.84 -14.07
C GLU A 23 1.43 9.36 -12.73
N ALA A 24 1.56 10.67 -12.56
CA ALA A 24 2.04 11.31 -11.34
C ALA A 24 0.94 11.50 -10.28
N ARG A 25 -0.33 11.26 -10.63
CA ARG A 25 -1.45 11.45 -9.71
C ARG A 25 -1.25 10.62 -8.43
N PRO A 26 -1.41 11.23 -7.24
CA PRO A 26 -1.21 10.52 -5.98
C PRO A 26 -2.30 9.48 -5.72
N VAL A 27 -1.87 8.36 -5.18
CA VAL A 27 -2.75 7.27 -4.74
C VAL A 27 -2.41 6.98 -3.29
N PHE A 28 -3.42 6.90 -2.44
CA PHE A 28 -3.25 6.53 -1.03
C PHE A 28 -3.46 5.05 -0.82
N CYS A 29 -2.56 4.45 -0.06
CA CYS A 29 -2.64 3.06 0.34
C CYS A 29 -2.59 2.97 1.86
N LEU A 30 -3.49 2.19 2.44
CA LEU A 30 -3.39 1.74 3.82
C LEU A 30 -2.99 0.27 3.82
N ILE A 31 -1.93 -0.05 4.55
CA ILE A 31 -1.41 -1.41 4.64
C ILE A 31 -1.53 -1.88 6.08
N ARG A 32 -2.05 -3.07 6.27
CA ARG A 32 -2.20 -3.69 7.59
C ARG A 32 -1.63 -5.10 7.59
N ILE A 33 -0.93 -5.44 8.67
CA ILE A 33 -0.54 -6.82 8.96
C ILE A 33 -1.74 -7.47 9.66
N ASP A 34 -2.36 -8.48 9.04
CA ASP A 34 -3.66 -9.00 9.45
C ASP A 34 -3.60 -9.91 10.66
N ASN A 35 -2.62 -10.79 10.71
CA ASN A 35 -2.59 -11.94 11.60
C ASN A 35 -1.46 -11.90 12.63
N VAL A 36 -1.14 -10.70 13.15
CA VAL A 36 -0.10 -10.54 14.17
C VAL A 36 -0.31 -11.44 15.39
N PRO A 37 -1.52 -11.51 16.00
CA PRO A 37 -1.74 -12.38 17.15
C PRO A 37 -1.43 -13.85 16.87
N GLU A 38 -1.82 -14.35 15.71
CA GLU A 38 -1.63 -15.74 15.32
C GLU A 38 -0.16 -16.09 15.05
N VAL A 39 0.55 -15.23 14.32
CA VAL A 39 1.95 -15.48 13.98
C VAL A 39 2.90 -15.25 15.15
N THR A 40 2.46 -14.55 16.20
CA THR A 40 3.28 -14.22 17.36
C THR A 40 2.88 -14.95 18.65
N ALA A 41 1.86 -15.81 18.60
CA ALA A 41 1.25 -16.42 19.78
C ALA A 41 2.25 -17.17 20.69
N ASP A 42 3.18 -17.90 20.08
CA ASP A 42 4.13 -18.75 20.80
C ASP A 42 5.56 -18.18 20.78
N LEU A 43 5.72 -16.92 20.40
CA LEU A 43 7.01 -16.27 20.29
C LEU A 43 7.40 -15.55 21.58
N THR A 44 8.70 -15.59 21.90
CA THR A 44 9.27 -14.70 22.92
C THR A 44 9.22 -13.25 22.45
N ASP A 45 9.36 -12.28 23.35
CA ASP A 45 9.36 -10.86 23.00
C ASP A 45 10.45 -10.50 21.99
N VAL A 46 11.61 -11.15 22.08
CA VAL A 46 12.73 -10.96 21.15
C VAL A 46 12.37 -11.50 19.75
N GLU A 47 11.83 -12.69 19.67
CA GLU A 47 11.39 -13.30 18.41
C GLU A 47 10.26 -12.52 17.75
N ARG A 48 9.29 -12.06 18.54
CA ARG A 48 8.21 -11.19 18.08
C ARG A 48 8.76 -9.90 17.47
N SER A 49 9.65 -9.22 18.18
CA SER A 49 10.27 -7.98 17.71
C SER A 49 11.07 -8.19 16.44
N ALA A 50 11.82 -9.29 16.34
CA ALA A 50 12.58 -9.65 15.15
C ALA A 50 11.64 -9.88 13.95
N LEU A 51 10.58 -10.66 14.13
CA LEU A 51 9.61 -10.94 13.06
C LEU A 51 8.93 -9.66 12.56
N LEU A 52 8.42 -8.83 13.47
CA LEU A 52 7.76 -7.57 13.12
C LEU A 52 8.72 -6.58 12.45
N SER A 53 9.98 -6.58 12.86
CA SER A 53 11.02 -5.78 12.22
C SER A 53 11.28 -6.23 10.78
N ASP A 54 11.37 -7.52 10.54
CA ASP A 54 11.56 -8.10 9.20
C ASP A 54 10.38 -7.77 8.27
N VAL A 55 9.16 -7.90 8.77
CA VAL A 55 7.94 -7.53 8.02
C VAL A 55 7.93 -6.04 7.71
N THR A 56 8.22 -5.21 8.69
CA THR A 56 8.27 -3.75 8.55
C THR A 56 9.31 -3.34 7.50
N GLU A 57 10.50 -3.91 7.56
CA GLU A 57 11.56 -3.64 6.59
C GLU A 57 11.13 -4.00 5.15
N LYS A 58 10.50 -5.15 4.97
CA LYS A 58 9.97 -5.59 3.67
C LYS A 58 8.93 -4.61 3.13
N VAL A 59 7.99 -4.18 3.96
CA VAL A 59 6.94 -3.23 3.57
C VAL A 59 7.54 -1.87 3.21
N LEU A 60 8.39 -1.32 4.08
CA LEU A 60 9.01 -0.02 3.84
C LEU A 60 9.88 -0.03 2.58
N SER A 61 10.70 -1.05 2.39
CA SER A 61 11.58 -1.19 1.22
C SER A 61 10.78 -1.27 -0.08
N SER A 62 9.69 -2.02 -0.08
CA SER A 62 8.86 -2.20 -1.26
C SER A 62 8.24 -0.89 -1.75
N PHE A 63 7.74 -0.07 -0.84
CA PHE A 63 7.12 1.21 -1.18
C PHE A 63 8.15 2.31 -1.44
N ASN A 64 9.27 2.34 -0.72
CA ASN A 64 10.35 3.29 -0.98
C ASN A 64 10.99 3.06 -2.35
N ALA A 65 11.09 1.82 -2.81
CA ALA A 65 11.58 1.50 -4.15
C ALA A 65 10.68 2.04 -5.27
N LYS A 66 9.43 2.37 -4.97
CA LYS A 66 8.45 2.93 -5.91
C LYS A 66 8.39 4.46 -5.89
N GLU A 67 9.40 5.12 -5.35
CA GLU A 67 9.46 6.59 -5.21
C GLU A 67 8.25 7.15 -4.44
N GLY A 68 7.65 6.34 -3.59
CA GLY A 68 6.53 6.72 -2.76
C GLY A 68 6.94 7.15 -1.36
N PHE A 69 6.00 7.77 -0.68
CA PHE A 69 6.10 8.03 0.75
C PHE A 69 5.40 6.90 1.50
N ILE A 70 6.03 6.39 2.54
CA ILE A 70 5.42 5.42 3.44
C ILE A 70 5.79 5.72 4.88
N LYS A 71 4.84 5.59 5.77
CA LYS A 71 5.05 5.78 7.21
C LYS A 71 4.25 4.77 8.00
N GLN A 72 4.88 4.16 8.97
CA GLN A 72 4.22 3.34 9.98
C GLN A 72 3.59 4.26 11.04
N TYR A 73 2.31 4.11 11.33
CA TYR A 73 1.62 4.90 12.33
C TYR A 73 1.08 4.07 13.52
N SER A 74 1.13 2.76 13.40
CA SER A 74 0.91 1.82 14.51
C SER A 74 1.78 0.58 14.32
N THR A 75 1.76 -0.34 15.26
CA THR A 75 2.53 -1.59 15.17
C THR A 75 2.21 -2.39 13.91
N ASN A 76 0.95 -2.36 13.47
CA ASN A 76 0.46 -3.19 12.38
C ASN A 76 0.07 -2.41 11.13
N ASP A 77 0.05 -1.08 11.20
CA ASP A 77 -0.56 -0.23 10.18
C ASP A 77 0.43 0.76 9.59
N PHE A 78 0.38 0.87 8.27
CA PHE A 78 1.19 1.80 7.48
C PHE A 78 0.29 2.63 6.58
N VAL A 79 0.69 3.86 6.33
CA VAL A 79 0.08 4.71 5.30
C VAL A 79 1.13 5.00 4.23
N ALA A 80 0.76 4.85 2.99
CA ALA A 80 1.62 5.14 1.85
C ALA A 80 0.93 6.06 0.86
N CYS A 81 1.72 6.88 0.19
CA CYS A 81 1.29 7.67 -0.95
C CYS A 81 2.25 7.39 -2.10
N ILE A 82 1.73 6.85 -3.18
CA ILE A 82 2.50 6.49 -4.38
C ILE A 82 1.88 7.14 -5.61
N SER A 83 2.59 7.15 -6.72
CA SER A 83 2.03 7.61 -7.98
C SER A 83 1.10 6.56 -8.60
N HIS A 84 0.19 7.00 -9.46
CA HIS A 84 -0.67 6.11 -10.22
C HIS A 84 0.14 5.12 -11.07
N LYS A 85 1.27 5.58 -11.62
CA LYS A 85 2.22 4.74 -12.35
C LYS A 85 2.78 3.62 -11.46
N ALA A 86 3.22 3.96 -10.25
CA ALA A 86 3.74 2.98 -9.30
C ALA A 86 2.67 1.95 -8.91
N LEU A 87 1.43 2.40 -8.74
CA LEU A 87 0.31 1.49 -8.48
C LEU A 87 0.11 0.51 -9.65
N ALA A 88 0.13 1.01 -10.89
CA ALA A 88 -0.01 0.15 -12.08
C ALA A 88 1.08 -0.91 -12.14
N GLU A 89 2.33 -0.56 -11.83
CA GLU A 89 3.45 -1.51 -11.75
C GLU A 89 3.23 -2.57 -10.65
N MET A 90 2.73 -2.15 -9.50
CA MET A 90 2.40 -3.09 -8.41
C MET A 90 1.28 -4.04 -8.79
N MET A 91 0.28 -3.57 -9.52
CA MET A 91 -0.82 -4.41 -10.04
C MET A 91 -0.32 -5.41 -11.08
N GLU A 92 0.58 -5.01 -11.98
CA GLU A 92 1.19 -5.90 -12.97
C GLU A 92 2.00 -7.03 -12.32
N SER A 93 2.67 -6.75 -11.21
CA SER A 93 3.40 -7.75 -10.42
C SER A 93 2.53 -8.50 -9.41
N ASN A 94 1.20 -8.33 -9.46
CA ASN A 94 0.26 -8.90 -8.49
C ASN A 94 0.62 -8.61 -7.03
N PHE A 95 1.11 -7.39 -6.78
CA PHE A 95 1.55 -6.97 -5.44
C PHE A 95 2.57 -7.95 -4.83
N GLU A 96 3.72 -8.07 -5.47
CA GLU A 96 4.85 -8.91 -5.04
C GLU A 96 5.14 -8.84 -3.54
N ILE A 97 4.85 -7.69 -2.90
CA ILE A 97 5.04 -7.50 -1.47
C ILE A 97 4.24 -8.51 -0.64
N LEU A 98 3.07 -8.90 -1.09
CA LEU A 98 2.22 -9.89 -0.39
C LEU A 98 2.94 -11.24 -0.32
N ASP A 99 3.53 -11.66 -1.42
CA ASP A 99 4.29 -12.91 -1.49
C ASP A 99 5.62 -12.81 -0.73
N ALA A 100 6.30 -11.67 -0.83
CA ALA A 100 7.55 -11.43 -0.11
C ALA A 100 7.37 -11.49 1.41
N VAL A 101 6.29 -10.93 1.93
CA VAL A 101 5.95 -11.00 3.35
C VAL A 101 5.50 -12.40 3.76
N ARG A 102 4.71 -13.05 2.92
CA ARG A 102 4.26 -14.44 3.16
C ARG A 102 5.42 -15.42 3.20
N ALA A 103 6.50 -15.14 2.48
CA ALA A 103 7.72 -15.96 2.44
C ALA A 103 8.63 -15.79 3.67
N ILE A 104 8.37 -14.82 4.55
CA ILE A 104 9.13 -14.63 5.77
C ILE A 104 8.96 -15.85 6.66
N HIS A 105 10.11 -16.40 7.11
CA HIS A 105 10.09 -17.57 7.98
C HIS A 105 9.50 -17.23 9.36
N THR A 106 8.50 -18.00 9.77
CA THR A 106 7.89 -17.92 11.09
C THR A 106 8.11 -19.22 11.86
N VAL A 107 8.34 -19.12 13.17
CA VAL A 107 8.62 -20.29 14.02
C VAL A 107 7.44 -21.27 14.03
N ASN A 108 6.23 -20.76 14.07
CA ASN A 108 5.00 -21.58 14.08
C ASN A 108 4.51 -21.97 12.67
N ARG A 109 5.25 -21.60 11.63
CA ARG A 109 4.93 -21.87 10.20
C ARG A 109 3.62 -21.23 9.71
N ILE A 110 3.01 -20.35 10.46
CA ILE A 110 1.87 -19.56 10.00
C ILE A 110 2.42 -18.39 9.18
N PRO A 111 2.06 -18.25 7.90
CA PRO A 111 2.57 -17.15 7.08
C PRO A 111 1.98 -15.81 7.53
N VAL A 112 2.80 -14.76 7.48
CA VAL A 112 2.33 -13.40 7.71
C VAL A 112 1.52 -12.94 6.49
N THR A 113 0.37 -12.34 6.73
CA THR A 113 -0.50 -11.81 5.68
C THR A 113 -0.69 -10.30 5.81
N LEU A 114 -0.80 -9.64 4.65
CA LEU A 114 -1.05 -8.22 4.55
C LEU A 114 -2.37 -7.94 3.84
N SER A 115 -3.07 -6.91 4.28
CA SER A 115 -4.17 -6.30 3.53
C SER A 115 -3.78 -4.90 3.08
N ILE A 116 -4.13 -4.54 1.85
CA ILE A 116 -3.83 -3.24 1.25
C ILE A 116 -5.14 -2.62 0.78
N GLY A 117 -5.54 -1.51 1.41
CA GLY A 117 -6.66 -0.67 0.96
C GLY A 117 -6.12 0.45 0.07
N ILE A 118 -6.71 0.63 -1.12
CA ILE A 118 -6.26 1.60 -2.11
C ILE A 118 -7.38 2.57 -2.45
N VAL A 119 -7.07 3.87 -2.48
CA VAL A 119 -8.01 4.90 -2.89
C VAL A 119 -7.40 5.78 -3.97
N GLN A 120 -8.11 5.91 -5.06
CA GLN A 120 -7.74 6.71 -6.23
C GLN A 120 -8.65 7.94 -6.40
N SER A 121 -9.18 8.49 -5.31
CA SER A 121 -10.11 9.61 -5.38
C SER A 121 -9.39 10.94 -5.63
N SER A 122 -10.07 11.86 -6.32
CA SER A 122 -9.63 13.24 -6.49
C SER A 122 -10.06 14.16 -5.33
N ASP A 123 -10.71 13.60 -4.34
CA ASP A 123 -11.24 14.34 -3.19
C ASP A 123 -10.14 14.71 -2.18
N SER A 124 -10.53 15.38 -1.11
CA SER A 124 -9.61 15.80 -0.07
C SER A 124 -8.86 14.62 0.56
N PHE A 125 -7.64 14.87 1.02
CA PHE A 125 -6.80 13.88 1.70
C PHE A 125 -7.53 13.11 2.81
N MET A 126 -8.29 13.81 3.64
CA MET A 126 -9.02 13.19 4.75
C MET A 126 -10.06 12.19 4.26
N LYS A 127 -10.79 12.56 3.21
CA LYS A 127 -11.80 11.67 2.62
C LYS A 127 -11.16 10.44 2.00
N GLN A 128 -10.05 10.61 1.30
CA GLN A 128 -9.29 9.48 0.74
C GLN A 128 -8.79 8.53 1.84
N PHE A 129 -8.33 9.09 2.94
CA PHE A 129 -7.87 8.29 4.09
C PHE A 129 -9.02 7.49 4.70
N GLU A 130 -10.18 8.10 4.91
CA GLU A 130 -11.38 7.43 5.42
C GLU A 130 -11.87 6.32 4.49
N GLU A 131 -11.90 6.58 3.18
CA GLU A 131 -12.28 5.58 2.17
C GLU A 131 -11.30 4.41 2.11
N ALA A 132 -9.99 4.68 2.22
CA ALA A 132 -8.98 3.65 2.28
C ALA A 132 -9.14 2.77 3.53
N GLN A 133 -9.49 3.37 4.66
CA GLN A 133 -9.75 2.66 5.90
C GLN A 133 -10.96 1.73 5.79
N VAL A 134 -12.05 2.23 5.20
CA VAL A 134 -13.25 1.42 4.92
C VAL A 134 -12.92 0.25 3.99
N SER A 135 -12.14 0.50 2.93
CA SER A 135 -11.72 -0.54 1.99
C SER A 135 -10.90 -1.63 2.67
N LEU A 136 -10.02 -1.24 3.59
CA LEU A 136 -9.22 -2.17 4.37
C LEU A 136 -10.09 -3.02 5.32
N ASP A 137 -11.04 -2.40 6.01
CA ASP A 137 -11.96 -3.10 6.90
C ASP A 137 -12.85 -4.10 6.15
N LEU A 138 -13.28 -3.76 4.94
CA LEU A 138 -14.03 -4.68 4.07
C LEU A 138 -13.18 -5.87 3.65
N ALA A 139 -11.92 -5.65 3.27
CA ALA A 139 -10.99 -6.73 2.91
C ALA A 139 -10.75 -7.69 4.09
N LEU A 140 -10.64 -7.18 5.31
CA LEU A 140 -10.51 -7.97 6.52
C LEU A 140 -11.79 -8.75 6.84
N GLY A 141 -12.97 -8.13 6.66
CA GLY A 141 -14.27 -8.78 6.85
C GLY A 141 -14.46 -9.98 5.94
N ASP A 142 -14.10 -9.86 4.68
CA ASP A 142 -14.15 -10.97 3.72
C ASP A 142 -13.22 -12.12 4.11
N THR A 143 -12.07 -11.82 4.70
CA THR A 143 -11.12 -12.83 5.19
C THR A 143 -11.65 -13.55 6.42
N GLU A 144 -12.30 -12.84 7.34
CA GLU A 144 -12.93 -13.44 8.52
C GLU A 144 -14.08 -14.37 8.14
N ASP A 145 -14.92 -13.98 7.20
CA ASP A 145 -16.02 -14.81 6.72
C ASP A 145 -15.53 -16.08 6.00
N ALA A 146 -14.43 -15.99 5.26
CA ALA A 146 -13.79 -17.14 4.63
C ALA A 146 -13.17 -18.10 5.66
N GLY A 147 -12.74 -17.59 6.81
CA GLY A 147 -12.16 -18.39 7.91
C GLY A 147 -13.19 -19.07 8.81
N LYS A 148 -14.44 -18.66 8.77
CA LYS A 148 -15.55 -19.23 9.58
C LYS A 148 -16.27 -20.40 8.92
N LYS A 149 -15.93 -20.69 7.72
CA LYS A 149 -16.43 -21.88 7.00
C LYS A 149 -15.46 -23.05 7.14
#